data_a0e942d8d0212ceab886fbfe8215022b
#
_entry.id   a0e942d8d0212ceab886fbfe8215022b
#
_cell.length_a   1.000
_cell.length_b   1.000
_cell.length_c   1.000
_cell.angle_alpha   90.00
_cell.angle_beta   90.00
_cell.angle_gamma   90.00
#
_symmetry.space_group_name_H-M   'P 1'
#
loop_
_entity.id
_entity.type
_entity.pdbx_description
1 polymer ?
#
loop_
_entity_poly.entity_id
_entity_poly.type
_entity_poly.pdbx_seq_one_letter_code
_entity_poly.pdbx_strand_id
1 'polypeptide(L)'
;LTRSKNEFVPIDPEGKVVKWYSCGPTVYDDAHLGHARNYVTIDVLRRVLAGYFGYNLRFVQNITDVDDKIILRGRQQYLLADFKSKNPTVTDDLINTTIKAFDAYVKKNLPLLSADVNIGTFNEESGKQYANVIQGKSVDGVGPAGDKEAKIKMHLKTAGTAATALLAPSKSTPEDVDIFYAGAEDVLLPYLDSLYGTSIDASDHTVFTRLTQKYEARFNEDMRSLNVLDPDVVTRVTEYGDQIVTFVEKIVDNGFAYSTSDGSVYFDIEGFEKVPGNHYARLEPWNRGDKGLQADGEGALSQQKTSEKRSDADFALWKSSKPGEPAWKSPWGPGRPGWHIECSVMASDVLGEQMDIHSGGIDLCFPHHDK
;
A
#
# COMPACT_ATOMS: atom_id res chain seq x y z
N LEU A 1 -25.44 -0.27 -5.22
CA LEU A 1 -25.76 -1.22 -6.30
C LEU A 1 -26.97 -0.76 -7.10
N THR A 2 -28.12 -0.56 -6.46
CA THR A 2 -29.36 -0.16 -7.15
C THR A 2 -29.47 1.35 -7.41
N ARG A 3 -28.63 2.18 -6.79
CA ARG A 3 -28.71 3.64 -6.76
C ARG A 3 -30.07 4.17 -6.32
N SER A 4 -30.84 3.35 -5.61
CA SER A 4 -32.15 3.69 -5.03
C SER A 4 -32.07 3.60 -3.50
N LYS A 5 -32.93 4.34 -2.82
CA LYS A 5 -33.09 4.21 -1.37
C LYS A 5 -34.05 3.06 -1.08
N ASN A 6 -33.56 2.09 -0.34
CA ASN A 6 -34.35 0.97 0.15
C ASN A 6 -34.33 1.00 1.68
N GLU A 7 -35.33 0.40 2.30
CA GLU A 7 -35.33 0.18 3.74
C GLU A 7 -34.15 -0.72 4.13
N PHE A 8 -33.45 -0.35 5.21
CA PHE A 8 -32.37 -1.16 5.73
C PHE A 8 -32.96 -2.24 6.64
N VAL A 9 -32.78 -3.50 6.26
CA VAL A 9 -33.24 -4.67 7.00
C VAL A 9 -32.01 -5.50 7.34
N PRO A 10 -31.64 -5.62 8.64
CA PRO A 10 -30.54 -6.51 9.05
C PRO A 10 -30.78 -7.96 8.66
N ILE A 11 -29.71 -8.71 8.44
CA ILE A 11 -29.73 -10.15 8.20
C ILE A 11 -30.20 -10.91 9.45
N ASP A 12 -29.94 -10.35 10.63
CA ASP A 12 -30.41 -10.89 11.89
C ASP A 12 -31.95 -11.08 11.88
N PRO A 13 -32.47 -12.32 12.13
CA PRO A 13 -33.89 -12.56 12.10
C PRO A 13 -34.72 -11.75 13.12
N GLU A 14 -34.07 -11.31 14.23
CA GLU A 14 -34.71 -10.43 15.21
C GLU A 14 -34.60 -8.95 14.82
N GLY A 15 -33.86 -8.62 13.77
CA GLY A 15 -33.70 -7.27 13.29
C GLY A 15 -32.92 -6.35 14.23
N LYS A 16 -32.10 -6.90 15.14
CA LYS A 16 -31.42 -6.16 16.21
C LYS A 16 -29.93 -6.08 16.01
N VAL A 17 -29.29 -7.11 15.48
CA VAL A 17 -27.82 -7.18 15.30
C VAL A 17 -27.46 -6.76 13.88
N VAL A 18 -26.48 -5.88 13.77
CA VAL A 18 -25.91 -5.45 12.48
C VAL A 18 -24.43 -5.85 12.45
N LYS A 19 -24.07 -6.70 11.50
CA LYS A 19 -22.72 -7.15 11.23
C LYS A 19 -22.03 -6.19 10.26
N TRP A 20 -21.00 -5.52 10.69
CA TRP A 20 -20.31 -4.51 9.90
C TRP A 20 -18.82 -4.80 9.81
N TYR A 21 -18.29 -5.00 8.61
CA TYR A 21 -16.87 -5.07 8.33
C TYR A 21 -16.40 -3.78 7.69
N SER A 22 -15.30 -3.24 8.19
CA SER A 22 -14.65 -2.03 7.65
C SER A 22 -13.21 -2.31 7.28
N CYS A 23 -12.84 -2.00 6.04
CA CYS A 23 -11.43 -2.03 5.66
C CYS A 23 -10.66 -0.99 6.46
N GLY A 24 -9.62 -1.46 7.14
CA GLY A 24 -8.74 -0.66 7.96
C GLY A 24 -7.53 -0.11 7.18
N PRO A 25 -6.58 0.53 7.87
CA PRO A 25 -5.40 1.11 7.25
C PRO A 25 -4.36 0.05 6.89
N THR A 26 -3.55 0.37 5.85
CA THR A 26 -2.27 -0.29 5.63
C THR A 26 -1.20 0.49 6.42
N VAL A 27 -0.60 -0.16 7.41
CA VAL A 27 0.21 0.50 8.45
C VAL A 27 1.69 0.61 8.09
N TYR A 28 2.00 1.39 7.06
CA TYR A 28 3.37 1.67 6.61
C TYR A 28 3.82 3.12 6.82
N ASP A 29 2.89 4.03 7.11
CA ASP A 29 3.15 5.46 7.32
C ASP A 29 2.06 6.08 8.21
N ASP A 30 2.23 7.36 8.56
CA ASP A 30 1.29 8.10 9.39
C ASP A 30 -0.07 8.29 8.73
N ALA A 31 -1.11 8.38 9.55
CA ALA A 31 -2.44 8.74 9.08
C ALA A 31 -2.47 10.17 8.54
N HIS A 32 -3.31 10.42 7.57
CA HIS A 32 -3.52 11.75 6.99
C HIS A 32 -5.01 12.11 7.01
N LEU A 33 -5.32 13.34 6.58
CA LEU A 33 -6.69 13.87 6.60
C LEU A 33 -7.70 12.97 5.84
N GLY A 34 -7.28 12.26 4.80
CA GLY A 34 -8.12 11.29 4.08
C GLY A 34 -8.57 10.14 4.98
N HIS A 35 -7.65 9.57 5.76
CA HIS A 35 -7.96 8.55 6.77
C HIS A 35 -8.92 9.12 7.83
N ALA A 36 -8.61 10.29 8.41
CA ALA A 36 -9.46 10.94 9.39
C ALA A 36 -10.89 11.12 8.89
N ARG A 37 -11.06 11.65 7.67
CA ARG A 37 -12.38 11.84 7.04
C ARG A 37 -13.15 10.51 6.92
N ASN A 38 -12.49 9.45 6.46
CA ASN A 38 -13.12 8.14 6.28
C ASN A 38 -13.61 7.58 7.63
N TYR A 39 -12.71 7.45 8.60
CA TYR A 39 -13.06 6.78 9.88
C TYR A 39 -14.01 7.61 10.75
N VAL A 40 -13.89 8.94 10.76
CA VAL A 40 -14.88 9.81 11.43
C VAL A 40 -16.26 9.68 10.78
N THR A 41 -16.35 9.60 9.44
CA THR A 41 -17.64 9.39 8.76
C THR A 41 -18.26 8.04 9.12
N ILE A 42 -17.47 6.97 9.15
CA ILE A 42 -17.91 5.64 9.57
C ILE A 42 -18.38 5.68 11.04
N ASP A 43 -17.64 6.35 11.93
CA ASP A 43 -17.99 6.46 13.35
C ASP A 43 -19.30 7.20 13.58
N VAL A 44 -19.55 8.29 12.82
CA VAL A 44 -20.86 8.98 12.87
C VAL A 44 -21.99 8.03 12.50
N LEU A 45 -21.84 7.22 11.47
CA LEU A 45 -22.85 6.22 11.07
C LEU A 45 -23.01 5.14 12.16
N ARG A 46 -21.91 4.65 12.75
CA ARG A 46 -21.97 3.70 13.88
C ARG A 46 -22.79 4.26 15.04
N ARG A 47 -22.53 5.50 15.44
CA ARG A 47 -23.25 6.17 16.53
C ARG A 47 -24.73 6.37 16.21
N VAL A 48 -25.07 6.71 14.97
CA VAL A 48 -26.46 6.85 14.54
C VAL A 48 -27.18 5.50 14.57
N LEU A 49 -26.58 4.45 14.02
CA LEU A 49 -27.18 3.11 14.03
C LEU A 49 -27.36 2.57 15.45
N ALA A 50 -26.35 2.70 16.30
CA ALA A 50 -26.44 2.21 17.69
C ALA A 50 -27.29 3.12 18.58
N GLY A 51 -27.01 4.44 18.58
CA GLY A 51 -27.60 5.37 19.54
C GLY A 51 -29.00 5.85 19.18
N TYR A 52 -29.30 6.04 17.89
CA TYR A 52 -30.61 6.52 17.44
C TYR A 52 -31.55 5.37 17.06
N PHE A 53 -31.05 4.41 16.26
CA PHE A 53 -31.87 3.28 15.81
C PHE A 53 -31.85 2.09 16.79
N GLY A 54 -30.93 2.07 17.77
CA GLY A 54 -30.87 1.04 18.79
C GLY A 54 -30.34 -0.32 18.32
N TYR A 55 -29.62 -0.37 17.18
CA TYR A 55 -29.02 -1.60 16.72
C TYR A 55 -27.82 -2.00 17.60
N ASN A 56 -27.67 -3.29 17.82
CA ASN A 56 -26.47 -3.87 18.41
C ASN A 56 -25.44 -4.10 17.28
N LEU A 57 -24.44 -3.25 17.17
CA LEU A 57 -23.42 -3.34 16.13
C LEU A 57 -22.35 -4.36 16.52
N ARG A 58 -21.99 -5.23 15.58
CA ARG A 58 -20.76 -6.03 15.61
C ARG A 58 -19.81 -5.43 14.57
N PHE A 59 -18.97 -4.48 15.00
CA PHE A 59 -18.07 -3.74 14.11
C PHE A 59 -16.68 -4.37 14.12
N VAL A 60 -16.25 -4.86 12.96
CA VAL A 60 -14.96 -5.49 12.74
C VAL A 60 -14.14 -4.62 11.80
N GLN A 61 -12.88 -4.37 12.16
CA GLN A 61 -11.94 -3.63 11.32
C GLN A 61 -10.64 -4.41 11.19
N ASN A 62 -10.10 -4.51 9.98
CA ASN A 62 -8.78 -5.09 9.83
C ASN A 62 -7.68 -4.04 9.94
N ILE A 63 -6.47 -4.56 10.15
CA ILE A 63 -5.19 -3.86 9.92
C ILE A 63 -4.46 -4.65 8.86
N THR A 64 -4.10 -4.00 7.76
CA THR A 64 -3.20 -4.59 6.76
C THR A 64 -1.77 -4.34 7.21
N ASP A 65 -1.18 -5.36 7.80
CA ASP A 65 0.19 -5.36 8.37
C ASP A 65 1.19 -6.17 7.55
N VAL A 66 0.78 -6.66 6.38
CA VAL A 66 1.64 -7.18 5.32
C VAL A 66 1.11 -6.76 3.95
N ASP A 67 1.93 -6.05 3.18
CA ASP A 67 1.62 -5.53 1.86
C ASP A 67 2.92 -5.14 1.15
N ASP A 68 2.90 -4.99 -0.16
CA ASP A 68 4.08 -4.59 -0.96
C ASP A 68 4.72 -3.28 -0.46
N LYS A 69 3.90 -2.30 -0.02
CA LYS A 69 4.39 -1.01 0.50
C LYS A 69 5.07 -1.19 1.85
N ILE A 70 4.51 -2.03 2.72
CA ILE A 70 5.09 -2.38 4.02
C ILE A 70 6.44 -3.07 3.82
N ILE A 71 6.49 -4.07 2.94
CA ILE A 71 7.71 -4.82 2.64
C ILE A 71 8.79 -3.88 2.14
N LEU A 72 8.48 -3.05 1.16
CA LEU A 72 9.43 -2.09 0.59
C LEU A 72 9.91 -1.09 1.64
N ARG A 73 8.99 -0.49 2.40
CA ARG A 73 9.33 0.52 3.41
C ARG A 73 10.12 -0.08 4.58
N GLY A 74 9.75 -1.29 5.04
CA GLY A 74 10.47 -2.01 6.10
C GLY A 74 11.91 -2.32 5.69
N ARG A 75 12.12 -2.88 4.48
CA ARG A 75 13.46 -3.13 3.93
C ARG A 75 14.27 -1.85 3.83
N GLN A 76 13.70 -0.80 3.28
CA GLN A 76 14.36 0.49 3.12
C GLN A 76 14.80 1.07 4.46
N GLN A 77 13.93 1.08 5.45
CA GLN A 77 14.27 1.62 6.78
C GLN A 77 15.32 0.76 7.49
N TYR A 78 15.22 -0.56 7.39
CA TYR A 78 16.21 -1.47 7.95
C TYR A 78 17.61 -1.24 7.34
N LEU A 79 17.69 -1.21 6.00
CA LEU A 79 18.93 -0.98 5.27
C LEU A 79 19.51 0.40 5.55
N LEU A 80 18.68 1.42 5.65
CA LEU A 80 19.16 2.77 6.00
C LEU A 80 19.68 2.83 7.43
N ALA A 81 19.02 2.17 8.39
CA ALA A 81 19.49 2.11 9.77
C ALA A 81 20.83 1.39 9.88
N ASP A 82 20.99 0.24 9.21
CA ASP A 82 22.25 -0.50 9.12
C ASP A 82 23.34 0.35 8.46
N PHE A 83 22.99 1.03 7.36
CA PHE A 83 23.93 1.92 6.66
C PHE A 83 24.37 3.10 7.53
N LYS A 84 23.46 3.75 8.25
CA LYS A 84 23.78 4.82 9.21
C LYS A 84 24.71 4.32 10.32
N SER A 85 24.47 3.12 10.86
CA SER A 85 25.30 2.52 11.91
C SER A 85 26.74 2.26 11.46
N LYS A 86 26.92 1.89 10.18
CA LYS A 86 28.24 1.64 9.57
C LYS A 86 28.94 2.92 9.13
N ASN A 87 28.20 4.01 8.96
CA ASN A 87 28.70 5.32 8.53
C ASN A 87 28.30 6.43 9.53
N PRO A 88 28.83 6.40 10.77
CA PRO A 88 28.49 7.34 11.82
C PRO A 88 29.06 8.77 11.61
N THR A 89 29.90 8.93 10.60
CA THR A 89 30.51 10.21 10.20
C THR A 89 30.39 10.41 8.70
N VAL A 90 30.39 11.66 8.24
CA VAL A 90 30.30 11.94 6.80
C VAL A 90 31.68 11.81 6.18
N THR A 91 31.90 10.69 5.53
CA THR A 91 33.14 10.34 4.79
C THR A 91 32.97 10.59 3.29
N ASP A 92 34.08 10.62 2.55
CA ASP A 92 34.03 10.70 1.09
C ASP A 92 33.30 9.50 0.47
N ASP A 93 33.39 8.31 1.06
CA ASP A 93 32.69 7.11 0.62
C ASP A 93 31.18 7.25 0.81
N LEU A 94 30.72 7.82 1.94
CA LEU A 94 29.33 8.13 2.16
C LEU A 94 28.82 9.17 1.16
N ILE A 95 29.57 10.24 0.94
CA ILE A 95 29.25 11.27 -0.05
C ILE A 95 29.13 10.65 -1.45
N ASN A 96 30.13 9.87 -1.88
CA ASN A 96 30.12 9.23 -3.20
C ASN A 96 28.94 8.24 -3.35
N THR A 97 28.60 7.50 -2.31
CA THR A 97 27.43 6.61 -2.32
C THR A 97 26.14 7.42 -2.44
N THR A 98 26.04 8.54 -1.72
CA THR A 98 24.86 9.41 -1.78
C THR A 98 24.72 10.11 -3.13
N ILE A 99 25.84 10.49 -3.79
CA ILE A 99 25.83 11.02 -5.17
C ILE A 99 25.27 9.96 -6.13
N LYS A 100 25.71 8.71 -6.04
CA LYS A 100 25.17 7.62 -6.87
C LYS A 100 23.68 7.41 -6.63
N ALA A 101 23.24 7.52 -5.38
CA ALA A 101 21.82 7.43 -5.02
C ALA A 101 21.01 8.59 -5.62
N PHE A 102 21.54 9.81 -5.54
CA PHE A 102 20.96 11.01 -6.16
C PHE A 102 20.82 10.84 -7.68
N ASP A 103 21.88 10.43 -8.37
CA ASP A 103 21.89 10.24 -9.82
C ASP A 103 20.87 9.18 -10.25
N ALA A 104 20.81 8.05 -9.53
CA ALA A 104 19.84 7.00 -9.77
C ALA A 104 18.39 7.48 -9.56
N TYR A 105 18.17 8.28 -8.51
CA TYR A 105 16.86 8.85 -8.19
C TYR A 105 16.39 9.84 -9.26
N VAL A 106 17.26 10.77 -9.67
CA VAL A 106 17.00 11.76 -10.72
C VAL A 106 16.68 11.07 -12.04
N LYS A 107 17.54 10.13 -12.47
CA LYS A 107 17.34 9.37 -13.71
C LYS A 107 16.00 8.63 -13.75
N LYS A 108 15.58 8.05 -12.63
CA LYS A 108 14.32 7.30 -12.54
C LYS A 108 13.08 8.18 -12.54
N ASN A 109 13.13 9.29 -11.81
CA ASN A 109 11.91 10.03 -11.44
C ASN A 109 11.76 11.38 -12.18
N LEU A 110 12.83 11.88 -12.78
CA LEU A 110 12.87 13.20 -13.45
C LEU A 110 13.42 13.09 -14.89
N PRO A 111 12.71 12.37 -15.78
CA PRO A 111 13.22 12.00 -17.11
C PRO A 111 13.40 13.16 -18.09
N LEU A 112 12.95 14.38 -17.78
CA LEU A 112 13.22 15.55 -18.62
C LEU A 112 14.61 16.14 -18.37
N LEU A 113 15.30 15.75 -17.29
CA LEU A 113 16.67 16.16 -17.05
C LEU A 113 17.64 15.32 -17.88
N SER A 114 18.66 15.98 -18.42
CA SER A 114 19.72 15.29 -19.17
C SER A 114 20.61 14.45 -18.23
N ALA A 115 21.33 13.48 -18.79
CA ALA A 115 22.25 12.63 -18.04
C ALA A 115 23.46 13.39 -17.45
N ASP A 116 23.73 14.61 -17.90
CA ASP A 116 24.86 15.45 -17.46
C ASP A 116 24.52 16.28 -16.22
N VAL A 117 23.26 16.29 -15.79
CA VAL A 117 22.82 17.02 -14.60
C VAL A 117 23.43 16.36 -13.36
N ASN A 118 24.12 17.16 -12.56
CA ASN A 118 24.75 16.77 -11.31
C ASN A 118 24.25 17.61 -10.14
N ILE A 119 24.70 17.32 -8.93
CA ILE A 119 24.27 18.03 -7.71
C ILE A 119 24.45 19.55 -7.79
N GLY A 120 25.51 20.04 -8.47
CA GLY A 120 25.78 21.47 -8.61
C GLY A 120 24.90 22.20 -9.62
N THR A 121 24.45 21.50 -10.67
CA THR A 121 23.62 22.05 -11.75
C THR A 121 22.15 21.74 -11.61
N PHE A 122 21.78 20.86 -10.69
CA PHE A 122 20.42 20.33 -10.54
C PHE A 122 19.35 21.42 -10.40
N ASN A 123 19.55 22.39 -9.50
CA ASN A 123 18.56 23.44 -9.24
C ASN A 123 18.30 24.32 -10.46
N GLU A 124 19.34 24.66 -11.21
CA GLU A 124 19.23 25.46 -12.42
C GLU A 124 18.51 24.68 -13.53
N GLU A 125 18.97 23.47 -13.82
CA GLU A 125 18.42 22.66 -14.91
C GLU A 125 16.99 22.17 -14.60
N SER A 126 16.70 21.79 -13.36
CA SER A 126 15.32 21.44 -12.95
C SER A 126 14.38 22.63 -13.04
N GLY A 127 14.84 23.83 -12.69
CA GLY A 127 14.08 25.07 -12.84
C GLY A 127 13.72 25.39 -14.28
N LYS A 128 14.61 25.06 -15.25
CA LYS A 128 14.35 25.23 -16.69
C LYS A 128 13.41 24.15 -17.22
N GLN A 129 13.74 22.88 -17.02
CA GLN A 129 13.04 21.76 -17.64
C GLN A 129 11.62 21.54 -17.06
N TYR A 130 11.43 21.85 -15.78
CA TYR A 130 10.14 21.67 -15.09
C TYR A 130 9.46 23.01 -14.74
N ALA A 131 9.80 24.10 -15.43
CA ALA A 131 9.24 25.44 -15.17
C ALA A 131 7.71 25.46 -15.14
N ASN A 132 7.03 24.78 -16.06
CA ASN A 132 5.58 24.69 -16.09
C ASN A 132 5.03 24.02 -14.82
N VAL A 133 5.60 22.89 -14.43
CA VAL A 133 5.18 22.14 -13.24
C VAL A 133 5.39 22.97 -11.97
N ILE A 134 6.51 23.65 -11.86
CA ILE A 134 6.81 24.55 -10.72
C ILE A 134 5.78 25.67 -10.63
N GLN A 135 5.36 26.23 -11.77
CA GLN A 135 4.32 27.28 -11.87
C GLN A 135 2.88 26.76 -11.67
N GLY A 136 2.67 25.45 -11.42
CA GLY A 136 1.33 24.88 -11.22
C GLY A 136 0.58 24.55 -12.50
N LYS A 137 1.28 24.38 -13.61
CA LYS A 137 0.73 23.96 -14.90
C LYS A 137 1.06 22.48 -15.15
N SER A 138 0.38 21.87 -16.11
CA SER A 138 0.74 20.57 -16.67
C SER A 138 2.15 20.58 -17.27
N VAL A 139 2.78 19.42 -17.42
CA VAL A 139 4.16 19.30 -17.97
C VAL A 139 4.29 20.00 -19.33
N ASP A 140 3.31 19.89 -20.18
CA ASP A 140 3.23 20.52 -21.50
C ASP A 140 2.83 22.01 -21.46
N GLY A 141 2.42 22.53 -20.30
CA GLY A 141 2.03 23.93 -20.09
C GLY A 141 0.62 24.30 -20.54
N VAL A 142 -0.18 23.35 -21.06
CA VAL A 142 -1.50 23.62 -21.67
C VAL A 142 -2.64 23.70 -20.66
N GLY A 143 -2.52 23.03 -19.50
CA GLY A 143 -3.55 22.96 -18.48
C GLY A 143 -3.05 23.16 -17.04
N PRO A 144 -3.93 23.08 -16.03
CA PRO A 144 -3.53 23.09 -14.64
C PRO A 144 -2.76 21.81 -14.28
N ALA A 145 -1.93 21.88 -13.23
CA ALA A 145 -1.25 20.72 -12.67
C ALA A 145 -2.27 19.71 -12.10
N GLY A 146 -2.03 18.42 -12.33
CA GLY A 146 -2.77 17.30 -11.78
C GLY A 146 -1.89 16.43 -10.86
N ASP A 147 -2.32 15.20 -10.59
CA ASP A 147 -1.62 14.27 -9.70
C ASP A 147 -0.22 13.90 -10.20
N LYS A 148 -0.04 13.80 -11.53
CA LYS A 148 1.26 13.56 -12.16
C LYS A 148 2.24 14.68 -11.82
N GLU A 149 1.82 15.91 -11.97
CA GLU A 149 2.62 17.08 -11.67
C GLU A 149 2.89 17.23 -10.16
N ALA A 150 1.94 16.86 -9.30
CA ALA A 150 2.15 16.82 -7.87
C ALA A 150 3.26 15.81 -7.49
N LYS A 151 3.28 14.62 -8.10
CA LYS A 151 4.36 13.64 -7.95
C LYS A 151 5.71 14.18 -8.43
N ILE A 152 5.73 14.83 -9.59
CA ILE A 152 6.95 15.47 -10.12
C ILE A 152 7.46 16.56 -9.15
N LYS A 153 6.60 17.41 -8.61
CA LYS A 153 6.99 18.41 -7.59
C LYS A 153 7.60 17.77 -6.35
N MET A 154 7.04 16.68 -5.89
CA MET A 154 7.60 15.91 -4.78
C MET A 154 9.01 15.41 -5.13
N HIS A 155 9.21 14.82 -6.32
CA HIS A 155 10.52 14.33 -6.74
C HIS A 155 11.54 15.46 -6.90
N LEU A 156 11.13 16.62 -7.43
CA LEU A 156 11.98 17.80 -7.52
C LEU A 156 12.45 18.28 -6.12
N LYS A 157 11.51 18.32 -5.16
CA LYS A 157 11.81 18.69 -3.78
C LYS A 157 12.79 17.70 -3.14
N THR A 158 12.53 16.41 -3.25
CA THR A 158 13.39 15.34 -2.70
C THR A 158 14.82 15.45 -3.26
N ALA A 159 14.98 15.53 -4.58
CA ALA A 159 16.28 15.65 -5.20
C ALA A 159 16.98 16.97 -4.84
N GLY A 160 16.25 18.09 -4.79
CA GLY A 160 16.78 19.39 -4.36
C GLY A 160 17.29 19.40 -2.92
N THR A 161 16.56 18.74 -2.01
CA THR A 161 16.97 18.58 -0.61
C THR A 161 18.25 17.74 -0.51
N ALA A 162 18.35 16.65 -1.25
CA ALA A 162 19.54 15.81 -1.29
C ALA A 162 20.74 16.54 -1.89
N ALA A 163 20.56 17.28 -2.99
CA ALA A 163 21.63 18.12 -3.57
C ALA A 163 22.13 19.17 -2.58
N THR A 164 21.22 19.82 -1.84
CA THR A 164 21.59 20.80 -0.81
C THR A 164 22.41 20.16 0.31
N ALA A 165 22.02 18.99 0.80
CA ALA A 165 22.77 18.27 1.84
C ALA A 165 24.17 17.85 1.36
N LEU A 166 24.29 17.43 0.08
CA LEU A 166 25.58 17.05 -0.54
C LEU A 166 26.51 18.25 -0.72
N LEU A 167 25.97 19.43 -1.00
CA LEU A 167 26.75 20.67 -1.22
C LEU A 167 27.06 21.43 0.08
N ALA A 168 26.49 21.01 1.22
CA ALA A 168 26.70 21.70 2.50
C ALA A 168 28.20 21.74 2.90
N PRO A 169 28.72 22.89 3.37
CA PRO A 169 30.16 23.11 3.59
C PRO A 169 30.69 22.37 4.83
N SER A 170 29.90 22.20 5.90
CA SER A 170 30.31 21.50 7.12
C SER A 170 29.60 20.15 7.23
N LYS A 171 30.36 19.11 7.62
CA LYS A 171 29.88 17.74 7.79
C LYS A 171 30.64 17.02 8.92
N SER A 172 31.12 17.78 9.90
CA SER A 172 32.11 17.29 10.86
C SER A 172 31.54 17.03 12.27
N THR A 173 30.42 17.67 12.63
CA THR A 173 29.78 17.46 13.92
C THR A 173 28.72 16.36 13.85
N PRO A 174 28.34 15.73 14.98
CA PRO A 174 27.21 14.79 15.00
C PRO A 174 25.91 15.41 14.48
N GLU A 175 25.67 16.69 14.79
CA GLU A 175 24.50 17.44 14.28
C GLU A 175 24.54 17.60 12.75
N ASP A 176 25.71 17.87 12.18
CA ASP A 176 25.91 17.93 10.72
C ASP A 176 25.62 16.58 10.07
N VAL A 177 25.97 15.46 10.72
CA VAL A 177 25.68 14.10 10.25
C VAL A 177 24.18 13.84 10.21
N ASP A 178 23.47 14.23 11.27
CA ASP A 178 22.00 14.07 11.33
C ASP A 178 21.31 14.92 10.26
N ILE A 179 21.74 16.16 10.07
CA ILE A 179 21.25 17.07 9.02
C ILE A 179 21.53 16.49 7.62
N PHE A 180 22.75 15.95 7.41
CA PHE A 180 23.10 15.31 6.15
C PHE A 180 22.17 14.13 5.84
N TYR A 181 21.98 13.22 6.79
CA TYR A 181 21.09 12.08 6.59
C TYR A 181 19.63 12.50 6.41
N ALA A 182 19.14 13.48 7.18
CA ALA A 182 17.79 13.99 7.01
C ALA A 182 17.52 14.56 5.60
N GLY A 183 18.57 15.17 4.99
CA GLY A 183 18.49 15.67 3.62
C GLY A 183 18.65 14.60 2.53
N ALA A 184 19.39 13.53 2.82
CA ALA A 184 19.78 12.51 1.84
C ALA A 184 18.95 11.21 1.91
N GLU A 185 18.21 10.96 2.99
CA GLU A 185 17.57 9.66 3.23
C GLU A 185 16.58 9.27 2.13
N ASP A 186 15.80 10.18 1.60
CA ASP A 186 14.79 9.90 0.57
C ASP A 186 15.40 9.41 -0.76
N VAL A 187 16.64 9.75 -1.06
CA VAL A 187 17.35 9.21 -2.22
C VAL A 187 18.14 7.94 -1.87
N LEU A 188 18.62 7.81 -0.61
CA LEU A 188 19.33 6.65 -0.13
C LEU A 188 18.41 5.43 0.03
N LEU A 189 17.20 5.62 0.56
CA LEU A 189 16.22 4.55 0.79
C LEU A 189 16.01 3.64 -0.44
N PRO A 190 15.58 4.15 -1.61
CA PRO A 190 15.38 3.32 -2.79
C PRO A 190 16.70 2.80 -3.39
N TYR A 191 17.79 3.53 -3.23
CA TYR A 191 19.09 3.12 -3.75
C TYR A 191 19.65 1.93 -2.97
N LEU A 192 19.64 1.98 -1.63
CA LEU A 192 20.10 0.88 -0.78
C LEU A 192 19.23 -0.36 -0.98
N ASP A 193 17.91 -0.21 -1.11
CA ASP A 193 17.02 -1.32 -1.40
C ASP A 193 17.32 -1.96 -2.77
N SER A 194 17.66 -1.17 -3.78
CA SER A 194 18.03 -1.70 -5.10
C SER A 194 19.32 -2.53 -5.08
N LEU A 195 20.23 -2.24 -4.15
CA LEU A 195 21.50 -2.96 -4.01
C LEU A 195 21.41 -4.17 -3.07
N TYR A 196 20.69 -4.02 -1.97
CA TYR A 196 20.75 -4.95 -0.85
C TYR A 196 19.40 -5.54 -0.44
N GLY A 197 18.28 -5.10 -1.02
CA GLY A 197 16.94 -5.52 -0.63
C GLY A 197 16.74 -7.04 -0.71
N THR A 198 17.35 -7.70 -1.69
CA THR A 198 17.28 -9.16 -1.87
C THR A 198 18.15 -9.96 -0.90
N SER A 199 19.07 -9.31 -0.18
CA SER A 199 19.95 -9.96 0.81
C SER A 199 19.34 -10.03 2.22
N ILE A 200 18.20 -9.40 2.45
CA ILE A 200 17.50 -9.44 3.73
C ILE A 200 16.96 -10.85 3.97
N ASP A 201 17.14 -11.35 5.19
CA ASP A 201 16.59 -12.65 5.59
C ASP A 201 15.07 -12.58 5.65
N ALA A 202 14.42 -13.23 4.71
CA ALA A 202 12.96 -13.28 4.59
C ALA A 202 12.27 -14.03 5.75
N SER A 203 13.01 -14.84 6.52
CA SER A 203 12.50 -15.53 7.70
C SER A 203 12.44 -14.63 8.94
N ASP A 204 13.18 -13.52 8.95
CA ASP A 204 13.12 -12.52 10.02
C ASP A 204 12.00 -11.51 9.78
N HIS A 205 10.80 -11.86 10.18
CA HIS A 205 9.64 -10.99 10.09
C HIS A 205 9.75 -9.72 10.96
N THR A 206 10.73 -9.63 11.89
CA THR A 206 10.88 -8.47 12.78
C THR A 206 11.19 -7.18 12.02
N VAL A 207 11.86 -7.30 10.86
CA VAL A 207 12.13 -6.18 9.94
C VAL A 207 10.84 -5.44 9.55
N PHE A 208 9.75 -6.17 9.36
CA PHE A 208 8.45 -5.64 8.94
C PHE A 208 7.54 -5.34 10.13
N THR A 209 7.48 -6.25 11.10
CA THR A 209 6.62 -6.17 12.29
C THR A 209 6.86 -4.89 13.10
N ARG A 210 8.12 -4.48 13.28
CA ARG A 210 8.47 -3.25 14.00
C ARG A 210 7.89 -2.00 13.35
N LEU A 211 7.89 -1.96 12.03
CA LEU A 211 7.30 -0.85 11.26
C LEU A 211 5.79 -0.81 11.47
N THR A 212 5.12 -1.94 11.27
CA THR A 212 3.65 -2.03 11.32
C THR A 212 3.11 -1.75 12.71
N GLN A 213 3.72 -2.29 13.76
CA GLN A 213 3.35 -2.01 15.15
C GLN A 213 3.46 -0.52 15.49
N LYS A 214 4.52 0.14 15.02
CA LYS A 214 4.68 1.59 15.22
C LYS A 214 3.53 2.38 14.61
N TYR A 215 3.22 2.13 13.35
CA TYR A 215 2.20 2.91 12.64
C TYR A 215 0.77 2.51 13.02
N GLU A 216 0.53 1.27 13.39
CA GLU A 216 -0.73 0.86 13.99
C GLU A 216 -0.99 1.58 15.32
N ALA A 217 0.02 1.65 16.20
CA ALA A 217 -0.12 2.38 17.46
C ALA A 217 -0.42 3.86 17.24
N ARG A 218 0.26 4.52 16.30
CA ARG A 218 0.02 5.92 15.94
C ARG A 218 -1.35 6.14 15.32
N PHE A 219 -1.76 5.26 14.40
CA PHE A 219 -3.11 5.31 13.83
C PHE A 219 -4.19 5.23 14.92
N ASN A 220 -4.06 4.31 15.87
CA ASN A 220 -5.00 4.16 16.97
C ASN A 220 -5.03 5.39 17.89
N GLU A 221 -3.88 6.01 18.14
CA GLU A 221 -3.77 7.27 18.90
C GLU A 221 -4.47 8.42 18.16
N ASP A 222 -4.23 8.56 16.86
CA ASP A 222 -4.88 9.57 16.02
C ASP A 222 -6.41 9.40 16.01
N MET A 223 -6.90 8.17 15.85
CA MET A 223 -8.34 7.87 15.82
C MET A 223 -8.99 8.19 17.18
N ARG A 224 -8.35 7.85 18.29
CA ARG A 224 -8.83 8.22 19.65
C ARG A 224 -8.82 9.73 19.87
N SER A 225 -7.80 10.43 19.37
CA SER A 225 -7.73 11.90 19.42
C SER A 225 -8.87 12.58 18.67
N LEU A 226 -9.37 11.92 17.62
CA LEU A 226 -10.56 12.33 16.85
C LEU A 226 -11.88 11.85 17.47
N ASN A 227 -11.83 11.22 18.66
CA ASN A 227 -12.99 10.63 19.33
C ASN A 227 -13.72 9.56 18.50
N VAL A 228 -13.02 8.85 17.63
CA VAL A 228 -13.52 7.68 16.92
C VAL A 228 -13.56 6.49 17.88
N LEU A 229 -14.68 5.78 17.93
CA LEU A 229 -14.85 4.59 18.76
C LEU A 229 -13.94 3.44 18.28
N ASP A 230 -13.29 2.77 19.23
CA ASP A 230 -12.53 1.55 18.90
C ASP A 230 -13.46 0.52 18.24
N PRO A 231 -12.95 -0.32 17.32
CA PRO A 231 -13.73 -1.45 16.80
C PRO A 231 -13.97 -2.52 17.87
N ASP A 232 -15.03 -3.32 17.73
CA ASP A 232 -15.31 -4.44 18.64
C ASP A 232 -14.30 -5.57 18.46
N VAL A 233 -13.82 -5.76 17.20
CA VAL A 233 -12.78 -6.73 16.85
C VAL A 233 -11.82 -6.09 15.86
N VAL A 234 -10.53 -6.27 16.12
CA VAL A 234 -9.45 -5.95 15.18
C VAL A 234 -8.84 -7.26 14.69
N THR A 235 -8.71 -7.40 13.37
CA THR A 235 -8.02 -8.54 12.73
C THR A 235 -6.77 -8.05 12.01
N ARG A 236 -5.70 -8.86 11.98
CA ARG A 236 -4.45 -8.52 11.26
C ARG A 236 -4.13 -9.61 10.26
N VAL A 237 -3.69 -9.20 9.07
CA VAL A 237 -3.40 -10.14 7.98
C VAL A 237 -2.38 -11.19 8.40
N THR A 238 -1.34 -10.79 9.14
CA THR A 238 -0.29 -11.71 9.63
C THR A 238 -0.81 -12.78 10.58
N GLU A 239 -1.96 -12.58 11.22
CA GLU A 239 -2.61 -13.54 12.12
C GLU A 239 -3.44 -14.59 11.37
N TYR A 240 -3.69 -14.39 10.05
CA TYR A 240 -4.60 -15.19 9.23
C TYR A 240 -3.92 -16.02 8.12
N GLY A 241 -2.60 -16.17 8.16
CA GLY A 241 -1.85 -16.85 7.08
C GLY A 241 -2.41 -18.21 6.69
N ASP A 242 -2.61 -19.11 7.64
CA ASP A 242 -3.12 -20.48 7.39
C ASP A 242 -4.59 -20.48 6.93
N GLN A 243 -5.41 -19.60 7.48
CA GLN A 243 -6.82 -19.47 7.08
C GLN A 243 -6.95 -18.94 5.65
N ILE A 244 -6.07 -18.00 5.26
CA ILE A 244 -6.03 -17.48 3.89
C ILE A 244 -5.63 -18.59 2.92
N VAL A 245 -4.61 -19.38 3.22
CA VAL A 245 -4.21 -20.53 2.39
C VAL A 245 -5.39 -21.48 2.21
N THR A 246 -6.04 -21.89 3.29
CA THR A 246 -7.20 -22.80 3.25
C THR A 246 -8.36 -22.24 2.44
N PHE A 247 -8.58 -20.91 2.51
CA PHE A 247 -9.64 -20.26 1.73
C PHE A 247 -9.30 -20.24 0.24
N VAL A 248 -8.06 -19.95 -0.11
CA VAL A 248 -7.57 -19.97 -1.50
C VAL A 248 -7.64 -21.38 -2.07
N GLU A 249 -7.29 -22.44 -1.30
CA GLU A 249 -7.46 -23.85 -1.72
C GLU A 249 -8.92 -24.13 -2.11
N LYS A 250 -9.88 -23.69 -1.33
CA LYS A 250 -11.31 -23.86 -1.65
C LYS A 250 -11.70 -23.17 -2.97
N ILE A 251 -11.14 -21.97 -3.26
CA ILE A 251 -11.41 -21.28 -4.53
C ILE A 251 -10.81 -22.07 -5.70
N VAL A 252 -9.60 -22.63 -5.53
CA VAL A 252 -8.96 -23.48 -6.53
C VAL A 252 -9.77 -24.75 -6.77
N ASP A 253 -10.20 -25.43 -5.69
CA ASP A 253 -11.01 -26.65 -5.78
C ASP A 253 -12.37 -26.42 -6.44
N ASN A 254 -12.96 -25.23 -6.25
CA ASN A 254 -14.19 -24.80 -6.92
C ASN A 254 -13.98 -24.43 -8.41
N GLY A 255 -12.73 -24.42 -8.91
CA GLY A 255 -12.40 -24.13 -10.30
C GLY A 255 -12.38 -22.66 -10.66
N PHE A 256 -12.34 -21.75 -9.67
CA PHE A 256 -12.32 -20.31 -9.88
C PHE A 256 -10.94 -19.67 -9.68
N ALA A 257 -9.90 -20.48 -9.46
CA ALA A 257 -8.53 -20.01 -9.40
C ALA A 257 -7.57 -21.03 -10.01
N TYR A 258 -6.38 -20.57 -10.37
CA TYR A 258 -5.33 -21.41 -10.95
C TYR A 258 -3.95 -20.99 -10.43
N SER A 259 -3.04 -21.95 -10.30
CA SER A 259 -1.65 -21.70 -9.95
C SER A 259 -0.80 -21.50 -11.20
N THR A 260 0.26 -20.71 -11.08
CA THR A 260 1.30 -20.50 -12.07
C THR A 260 2.59 -21.23 -11.67
N SER A 261 3.53 -21.39 -12.61
CA SER A 261 4.76 -22.17 -12.39
C SER A 261 5.68 -21.55 -11.32
N ASP A 262 5.54 -20.25 -11.05
CA ASP A 262 6.28 -19.55 -10.00
C ASP A 262 5.69 -19.74 -8.58
N GLY A 263 4.56 -20.43 -8.46
CA GLY A 263 3.86 -20.68 -7.20
C GLY A 263 2.86 -19.58 -6.81
N SER A 264 2.56 -18.63 -7.70
CA SER A 264 1.47 -17.68 -7.48
C SER A 264 0.11 -18.30 -7.83
N VAL A 265 -0.98 -17.79 -7.23
CA VAL A 265 -2.35 -18.23 -7.51
C VAL A 265 -3.20 -17.03 -7.90
N TYR A 266 -3.91 -17.14 -9.02
CA TYR A 266 -4.74 -16.08 -9.56
C TYR A 266 -6.21 -16.51 -9.58
N PHE A 267 -7.11 -15.55 -9.33
CA PHE A 267 -8.55 -15.73 -9.51
C PHE A 267 -8.88 -15.64 -11.00
N ASP A 268 -9.67 -16.61 -11.51
CA ASP A 268 -10.13 -16.68 -12.91
C ASP A 268 -11.46 -15.94 -13.05
N ILE A 269 -11.40 -14.66 -13.38
CA ILE A 269 -12.59 -13.82 -13.54
C ILE A 269 -13.49 -14.33 -14.66
N GLU A 270 -12.91 -14.74 -15.79
CA GLU A 270 -13.68 -15.26 -16.93
C GLU A 270 -14.38 -16.58 -16.58
N GLY A 271 -13.68 -17.49 -15.88
CA GLY A 271 -14.27 -18.73 -15.38
C GLY A 271 -15.40 -18.49 -14.40
N PHE A 272 -15.24 -17.54 -13.49
CA PHE A 272 -16.25 -17.16 -12.52
C PHE A 272 -17.54 -16.60 -13.17
N GLU A 273 -17.40 -15.73 -14.16
CA GLU A 273 -18.54 -15.11 -14.84
C GLU A 273 -19.30 -16.06 -15.80
N LYS A 274 -18.69 -17.17 -16.21
CA LYS A 274 -19.39 -18.21 -17.01
C LYS A 274 -20.47 -18.93 -16.21
N VAL A 275 -20.41 -18.86 -14.87
CA VAL A 275 -21.43 -19.45 -14.02
C VAL A 275 -22.63 -18.50 -13.89
N PRO A 276 -23.84 -18.93 -14.25
CA PRO A 276 -25.05 -18.10 -14.17
C PRO A 276 -25.26 -17.54 -12.76
N GLY A 277 -25.45 -16.22 -12.67
CA GLY A 277 -25.67 -15.52 -11.39
C GLY A 277 -24.41 -14.92 -10.78
N ASN A 278 -23.23 -15.30 -11.25
CA ASN A 278 -21.97 -14.65 -10.84
C ASN A 278 -21.69 -13.42 -11.69
N HIS A 279 -21.29 -12.35 -11.03
CA HIS A 279 -21.01 -11.06 -11.69
C HIS A 279 -19.80 -10.42 -11.04
N TYR A 280 -18.79 -10.09 -11.83
CA TYR A 280 -17.63 -9.30 -11.43
C TYR A 280 -17.89 -7.80 -11.65
N ALA A 281 -17.28 -6.94 -10.86
CA ALA A 281 -17.37 -5.48 -10.95
C ALA A 281 -18.82 -4.95 -10.83
N ARG A 282 -19.55 -5.38 -9.78
CA ARG A 282 -20.94 -4.96 -9.55
C ARG A 282 -21.08 -3.55 -8.99
N LEU A 283 -20.10 -3.07 -8.24
CA LEU A 283 -20.12 -1.74 -7.62
C LEU A 283 -19.80 -0.67 -8.65
N GLU A 284 -18.76 -0.89 -9.44
CA GLU A 284 -18.28 0.05 -10.47
C GLU A 284 -18.05 -0.64 -11.83
N PRO A 285 -19.13 -1.08 -12.51
CA PRO A 285 -19.00 -1.83 -13.76
C PRO A 285 -18.31 -1.05 -14.90
N TRP A 286 -18.28 0.28 -14.81
CA TRP A 286 -17.57 1.15 -15.77
C TRP A 286 -16.05 1.12 -15.60
N ASN A 287 -15.53 0.71 -14.44
CA ASN A 287 -14.10 0.58 -14.17
C ASN A 287 -13.54 -0.80 -14.52
N ARG A 288 -14.38 -1.74 -14.95
CA ARG A 288 -14.00 -3.12 -15.27
C ARG A 288 -12.81 -3.24 -16.24
N GLY A 289 -12.67 -2.31 -17.18
CA GLY A 289 -11.58 -2.28 -18.17
C GLY A 289 -10.41 -1.36 -17.81
N ASP A 290 -10.43 -0.74 -16.63
CA ASP A 290 -9.38 0.19 -16.22
C ASP A 290 -8.11 -0.57 -15.78
N LYS A 291 -7.14 -0.64 -16.70
CA LYS A 291 -5.86 -1.33 -16.45
C LYS A 291 -5.01 -0.64 -15.37
N GLY A 292 -5.18 0.66 -15.16
CA GLY A 292 -4.45 1.41 -14.13
C GLY A 292 -4.90 1.00 -12.74
N LEU A 293 -6.22 1.01 -12.49
CA LEU A 293 -6.80 0.60 -11.22
C LEU A 293 -6.55 -0.89 -10.91
N GLN A 294 -6.58 -1.75 -11.95
CA GLN A 294 -6.25 -3.17 -11.79
C GLN A 294 -4.79 -3.37 -11.41
N ALA A 295 -3.87 -2.65 -12.06
CA ALA A 295 -2.44 -2.73 -11.77
C ALA A 295 -2.09 -2.19 -10.37
N ASP A 296 -2.77 -1.14 -9.91
CA ASP A 296 -2.61 -0.62 -8.54
C ASP A 296 -3.01 -1.68 -7.50
N GLY A 297 -4.03 -2.49 -7.78
CA GLY A 297 -4.44 -3.61 -6.92
C GLY A 297 -3.44 -4.76 -6.86
N GLU A 298 -2.58 -4.93 -7.87
CA GLU A 298 -1.54 -5.97 -7.87
C GLU A 298 -0.31 -5.62 -7.03
N GLY A 299 -0.08 -4.34 -6.72
CA GLY A 299 1.02 -3.84 -5.89
C GLY A 299 2.35 -3.65 -6.62
N ALA A 300 3.26 -2.93 -5.97
CA ALA A 300 4.50 -2.44 -6.58
C ALA A 300 5.56 -3.53 -6.84
N LEU A 301 5.56 -4.63 -6.07
CA LEU A 301 6.53 -5.71 -6.19
C LEU A 301 6.11 -6.78 -7.22
N SER A 302 4.86 -6.74 -7.69
CA SER A 302 4.27 -7.71 -8.63
C SER A 302 4.44 -7.33 -10.11
N GLN A 303 5.14 -6.25 -10.46
CA GLN A 303 5.23 -5.67 -11.81
C GLN A 303 5.92 -6.53 -12.88
N GLN A 304 6.40 -7.73 -12.58
CA GLN A 304 6.79 -8.66 -13.63
C GLN A 304 5.53 -9.28 -14.21
N LYS A 305 5.22 -8.96 -15.46
CA LYS A 305 4.22 -9.69 -16.26
C LYS A 305 4.57 -11.18 -16.21
N THR A 306 3.87 -11.93 -15.38
CA THR A 306 3.94 -13.38 -15.45
C THR A 306 3.27 -13.78 -16.74
N SER A 307 4.03 -14.40 -17.65
CA SER A 307 3.53 -14.88 -18.96
C SER A 307 2.41 -15.91 -18.84
N GLU A 308 2.13 -16.39 -17.63
CA GLU A 308 1.16 -17.45 -17.33
C GLU A 308 -0.18 -16.95 -16.79
N LYS A 309 -0.34 -15.63 -16.57
CA LYS A 309 -1.63 -15.03 -16.21
C LYS A 309 -2.58 -15.15 -17.40
N ARG A 310 -3.76 -15.79 -17.22
CA ARG A 310 -4.71 -16.07 -18.31
C ARG A 310 -5.35 -14.82 -18.88
N SER A 311 -5.66 -13.86 -17.99
CA SER A 311 -6.22 -12.54 -18.33
C SER A 311 -5.53 -11.45 -17.55
N ASP A 312 -5.35 -10.26 -18.16
CA ASP A 312 -4.84 -9.07 -17.45
C ASP A 312 -5.72 -8.67 -16.23
N ALA A 313 -7.00 -9.02 -16.30
CA ALA A 313 -7.98 -8.71 -15.26
C ALA A 313 -7.92 -9.67 -14.05
N ASP A 314 -7.38 -10.88 -14.22
CA ASP A 314 -7.24 -11.83 -13.11
C ASP A 314 -6.35 -11.23 -12.03
N PHE A 315 -6.69 -11.46 -10.77
CA PHE A 315 -5.96 -10.86 -9.66
C PHE A 315 -5.35 -11.93 -8.73
N ALA A 316 -4.23 -11.57 -8.10
CA ALA A 316 -3.52 -12.50 -7.24
C ALA A 316 -4.30 -12.76 -5.94
N LEU A 317 -4.51 -14.04 -5.62
CA LEU A 317 -4.98 -14.54 -4.33
C LEU A 317 -3.79 -14.91 -3.44
N TRP A 318 -2.74 -15.45 -4.04
CA TRP A 318 -1.49 -15.79 -3.38
C TRP A 318 -0.32 -15.37 -4.28
N LYS A 319 0.65 -14.69 -3.71
CA LYS A 319 1.83 -14.19 -4.41
C LYS A 319 3.06 -14.99 -3.97
N SER A 320 3.78 -15.58 -4.90
CA SER A 320 5.08 -16.19 -4.63
C SER A 320 6.05 -15.15 -4.08
N SER A 321 6.65 -15.42 -2.92
CA SER A 321 7.62 -14.51 -2.31
C SER A 321 8.99 -14.64 -2.94
N LYS A 322 9.62 -13.50 -3.20
CA LYS A 322 10.97 -13.37 -3.73
C LYS A 322 11.98 -13.23 -2.59
N PRO A 323 13.28 -13.42 -2.85
CA PRO A 323 14.32 -13.15 -1.86
C PRO A 323 14.18 -11.73 -1.25
N GLY A 324 14.22 -11.65 0.08
CA GLY A 324 14.02 -10.40 0.82
C GLY A 324 12.55 -10.01 1.06
N GLU A 325 11.59 -10.89 0.73
CA GLU A 325 10.15 -10.70 1.04
C GLU A 325 9.71 -11.72 2.10
N PRO A 326 8.83 -11.34 3.05
CA PRO A 326 8.29 -12.29 4.01
C PRO A 326 7.53 -13.40 3.30
N ALA A 327 7.58 -14.61 3.86
CA ALA A 327 6.98 -15.77 3.25
C ALA A 327 6.28 -16.66 4.28
N TRP A 328 5.09 -17.13 3.91
CA TRP A 328 4.33 -18.16 4.60
C TRP A 328 4.31 -19.44 3.78
N LYS A 329 4.14 -20.58 4.44
CA LYS A 329 4.05 -21.87 3.75
C LYS A 329 2.69 -22.00 3.07
N SER A 330 2.68 -22.57 1.86
CA SER A 330 1.46 -22.94 1.15
C SER A 330 1.71 -24.18 0.29
N PRO A 331 0.65 -24.86 -0.22
CA PRO A 331 0.77 -25.95 -1.18
C PRO A 331 1.47 -25.56 -2.50
N TRP A 332 1.42 -24.27 -2.83
CA TRP A 332 2.00 -23.73 -4.07
C TRP A 332 3.45 -23.27 -3.91
N GLY A 333 3.97 -23.28 -2.68
CA GLY A 333 5.29 -22.81 -2.31
C GLY A 333 5.28 -21.64 -1.33
N PRO A 334 6.48 -21.15 -0.94
CA PRO A 334 6.59 -19.98 -0.07
C PRO A 334 5.99 -18.74 -0.74
N GLY A 335 5.11 -18.04 -0.04
CA GLY A 335 4.43 -16.88 -0.60
C GLY A 335 3.74 -16.03 0.46
N ARG A 336 2.97 -15.08 0.01
CA ARG A 336 2.18 -14.16 0.83
C ARG A 336 0.79 -13.91 0.25
N PRO A 337 -0.18 -13.47 1.05
CA PRO A 337 -1.53 -13.15 0.56
C PRO A 337 -1.52 -12.10 -0.55
N GLY A 338 -2.45 -12.23 -1.49
CA GLY A 338 -2.86 -11.14 -2.35
C GLY A 338 -3.79 -10.20 -1.58
N TRP A 339 -3.71 -8.90 -1.84
CA TRP A 339 -4.47 -7.90 -1.09
C TRP A 339 -5.98 -8.13 -1.02
N HIS A 340 -6.59 -8.65 -2.08
CA HIS A 340 -8.06 -8.74 -2.16
C HIS A 340 -8.67 -9.87 -1.31
N ILE A 341 -7.94 -10.98 -1.10
CA ILE A 341 -8.46 -12.14 -0.38
C ILE A 341 -8.45 -11.95 1.14
N GLU A 342 -7.58 -11.09 1.66
CA GLU A 342 -7.37 -10.87 3.08
C GLU A 342 -8.67 -10.50 3.80
N CYS A 343 -9.37 -9.47 3.30
CA CYS A 343 -10.61 -8.99 3.88
C CYS A 343 -11.72 -10.04 3.81
N SER A 344 -11.79 -10.82 2.74
CA SER A 344 -12.79 -11.89 2.60
C SER A 344 -12.65 -12.95 3.68
N VAL A 345 -11.40 -13.35 3.97
CA VAL A 345 -11.11 -14.37 4.99
C VAL A 345 -11.38 -13.82 6.38
N MET A 346 -10.84 -12.64 6.72
CA MET A 346 -11.00 -12.04 8.04
C MET A 346 -12.47 -11.71 8.36
N ALA A 347 -13.21 -11.20 7.37
CA ALA A 347 -14.63 -10.91 7.52
C ALA A 347 -15.44 -12.19 7.73
N SER A 348 -15.20 -13.22 6.92
CA SER A 348 -15.93 -14.49 7.01
C SER A 348 -15.67 -15.24 8.31
N ASP A 349 -14.44 -15.18 8.83
CA ASP A 349 -14.08 -15.83 10.09
C ASP A 349 -14.83 -15.21 11.28
N VAL A 350 -14.89 -13.88 11.36
CA VAL A 350 -15.46 -13.17 12.50
C VAL A 350 -16.98 -12.98 12.39
N LEU A 351 -17.50 -12.72 11.18
CA LEU A 351 -18.90 -12.37 10.96
C LEU A 351 -19.73 -13.52 10.34
N GLY A 352 -19.07 -14.56 9.84
CA GLY A 352 -19.69 -15.65 9.10
C GLY A 352 -19.87 -15.33 7.61
N GLU A 353 -20.64 -16.15 6.91
CA GLU A 353 -20.81 -16.11 5.45
C GLU A 353 -21.50 -14.84 4.93
N GLN A 354 -22.19 -14.11 5.79
CA GLN A 354 -22.95 -12.92 5.40
C GLN A 354 -22.74 -11.79 6.41
N MET A 355 -22.67 -10.58 5.89
CA MET A 355 -22.62 -9.34 6.67
C MET A 355 -23.60 -8.30 6.12
N ASP A 356 -24.04 -7.38 6.97
CA ASP A 356 -25.00 -6.33 6.59
C ASP A 356 -24.34 -5.18 5.89
N ILE A 357 -23.16 -4.78 6.36
CA ILE A 357 -22.44 -3.60 5.86
C ILE A 357 -20.97 -3.94 5.63
N HIS A 358 -20.46 -3.59 4.45
CA HIS A 358 -19.04 -3.51 4.14
C HIS A 358 -18.68 -2.06 3.81
N SER A 359 -17.65 -1.53 4.43
CA SER A 359 -17.20 -0.14 4.23
C SER A 359 -15.69 -0.02 4.12
N GLY A 360 -15.25 1.09 3.55
CA GLY A 360 -13.83 1.44 3.41
C GLY A 360 -13.67 2.79 2.71
N GLY A 361 -12.44 3.17 2.38
CA GLY A 361 -12.16 4.35 1.58
C GLY A 361 -12.78 4.27 0.18
N ILE A 362 -13.07 5.41 -0.42
CA ILE A 362 -13.63 5.46 -1.78
C ILE A 362 -12.66 4.86 -2.82
N ASP A 363 -11.38 4.96 -2.57
CA ASP A 363 -10.29 4.36 -3.35
C ASP A 363 -10.31 2.83 -3.35
N LEU A 364 -11.00 2.22 -2.39
CA LEU A 364 -11.17 0.76 -2.30
C LEU A 364 -12.39 0.26 -3.09
N CYS A 365 -13.27 1.15 -3.56
CA CYS A 365 -14.51 0.76 -4.21
C CYS A 365 -14.27 -0.18 -5.40
N PHE A 366 -13.30 0.17 -6.25
CA PHE A 366 -12.79 -0.70 -7.30
C PHE A 366 -11.26 -0.64 -7.33
N PRO A 367 -10.56 -1.79 -7.43
CA PRO A 367 -11.11 -3.14 -7.57
C PRO A 367 -11.38 -3.89 -6.24
N HIS A 368 -10.94 -3.34 -5.09
CA HIS A 368 -10.87 -4.11 -3.83
C HIS A 368 -12.24 -4.58 -3.30
N HIS A 369 -13.25 -3.71 -3.27
CA HIS A 369 -14.58 -4.06 -2.78
C HIS A 369 -15.41 -4.87 -3.79
N ASP A 370 -14.99 -4.95 -5.03
CA ASP A 370 -15.63 -5.75 -6.09
C ASP A 370 -15.03 -7.16 -6.25
N LYS A 371 -13.96 -7.48 -5.50
CA LYS A 371 -13.20 -8.74 -5.58
C LYS A 371 -13.38 -9.64 -4.37
#